data_677ae212759697982cc358bb5aaeb94d
#
_entry.id   677ae212759697982cc358bb5aaeb94d
#
_cell.length_a   1.000
_cell.length_b   1.000
_cell.length_c   1.000
_cell.angle_alpha   90.00
_cell.angle_beta   90.00
_cell.angle_gamma   90.00
#
_symmetry.space_group_name_H-M   'P 1'
#
loop_
_entity.id
_entity.type
_entity.pdbx_description
1 polymer ?
#
loop_
_entity_poly.entity_id
_entity_poly.type
_entity_poly.pdbx_seq_one_letter_code
_entity_poly.pdbx_strand_id
1 'polypeptide(L)'
;MTGEEFVAQLQKEIDRILSKLDEVPMAPPGQESRTAIIDLLKFAMKSEIEASEIAAFWLPTTPELDVKLGLARQCGDEAKHFWMIQDRLKELGVDASNLNPVAHGHSRSYQYLRSLHGTVERLAAGPFAREAVAYRRNRQFIAYLEQVGDEETARLYRDTVQPDEDFHHLFGVRKLEKYANTPEAQTRAREAVQRTLELDDELREVFVGRMGTIAIPGC
;
A
#
# COMPACT_ATOMS: atom_id res chain seq x y z
N MET A 1 6.18 4.24 27.38
CA MET A 1 4.91 3.50 27.38
C MET A 1 5.16 2.09 26.86
N THR A 2 4.25 1.13 27.11
CA THR A 2 4.38 -0.21 26.53
C THR A 2 4.26 -0.16 25.00
N GLY A 3 4.70 -1.22 24.30
CA GLY A 3 4.52 -1.30 22.85
C GLY A 3 3.05 -1.25 22.42
N GLU A 4 2.17 -1.96 23.15
CA GLU A 4 0.72 -1.95 22.92
C GLU A 4 0.11 -0.55 23.08
N GLU A 5 0.44 0.16 24.17
CA GLU A 5 -0.03 1.55 24.38
C GLU A 5 0.45 2.48 23.27
N PHE A 6 1.71 2.32 22.84
CA PHE A 6 2.31 3.10 21.77
C PHE A 6 1.59 2.86 20.44
N VAL A 7 1.40 1.60 20.05
CA VAL A 7 0.76 1.25 18.78
C VAL A 7 -0.70 1.69 18.78
N ALA A 8 -1.43 1.52 19.88
CA ALA A 8 -2.81 2.01 20.00
C ALA A 8 -2.91 3.55 19.85
N GLN A 9 -1.91 4.30 20.33
CA GLN A 9 -1.83 5.74 20.12
C GLN A 9 -1.49 6.08 18.67
N LEU A 10 -0.50 5.40 18.09
CA LEU A 10 -0.07 5.61 16.72
C LEU A 10 -1.18 5.29 15.71
N GLN A 11 -1.97 4.23 15.98
CA GLN A 11 -3.15 3.87 15.18
C GLN A 11 -4.19 5.01 15.16
N LYS A 12 -4.50 5.59 16.31
CA LYS A 12 -5.44 6.74 16.38
C LYS A 12 -4.92 7.95 15.61
N GLU A 13 -3.61 8.18 15.58
CA GLU A 13 -2.99 9.26 14.82
C GLU A 13 -3.12 9.02 13.31
N ILE A 14 -2.84 7.80 12.84
CA ILE A 14 -3.04 7.41 11.43
C ILE A 14 -4.52 7.50 11.06
N ASP A 15 -5.42 6.92 11.82
CA ASP A 15 -6.85 6.93 11.53
C ASP A 15 -7.39 8.35 11.38
N ARG A 16 -6.95 9.29 12.23
CA ARG A 16 -7.32 10.70 12.11
C ARG A 16 -6.80 11.37 10.84
N ILE A 17 -5.61 10.97 10.37
CA ILE A 17 -5.05 11.50 9.12
C ILE A 17 -5.80 10.89 7.93
N LEU A 18 -5.98 9.57 7.94
CA LEU A 18 -6.62 8.85 6.85
C LEU A 18 -8.14 9.11 6.75
N SER A 19 -8.83 9.46 7.84
CA SER A 19 -10.24 9.86 7.78
C SER A 19 -10.48 11.11 6.93
N LYS A 20 -9.48 11.98 6.80
CA LYS A 20 -9.54 13.14 5.90
C LYS A 20 -9.56 12.74 4.42
N LEU A 21 -9.05 11.55 4.09
CA LEU A 21 -9.13 11.01 2.73
C LEU A 21 -10.56 10.60 2.38
N ASP A 22 -11.32 10.11 3.34
CA ASP A 22 -12.72 9.69 3.14
C ASP A 22 -13.65 10.88 2.83
N GLU A 23 -13.26 12.12 3.18
CA GLU A 23 -14.03 13.35 2.93
C GLU A 23 -13.86 13.90 1.50
N VAL A 24 -12.91 13.37 0.73
CA VAL A 24 -12.65 13.87 -0.63
C VAL A 24 -13.61 13.18 -1.61
N PRO A 25 -14.40 13.96 -2.39
CA PRO A 25 -15.32 13.38 -3.37
C PRO A 25 -14.59 12.48 -4.36
N MET A 26 -15.17 11.34 -4.66
CA MET A 26 -14.73 10.51 -5.77
C MET A 26 -14.77 11.30 -7.08
N ALA A 27 -14.01 10.87 -8.08
CA ALA A 27 -13.93 11.54 -9.38
C ALA A 27 -15.31 11.93 -9.90
N PRO A 28 -15.48 13.15 -10.48
CA PRO A 28 -16.75 13.57 -11.00
C PRO A 28 -17.28 12.58 -12.04
N PRO A 29 -18.61 12.38 -12.11
CA PRO A 29 -19.22 11.59 -13.16
C PRO A 29 -18.79 12.13 -14.52
N GLY A 30 -18.35 11.24 -15.43
CA GLY A 30 -17.89 11.61 -16.77
C GLY A 30 -16.41 11.33 -17.06
N GLN A 31 -15.61 10.96 -16.06
CA GLN A 31 -14.27 10.37 -16.28
C GLN A 31 -14.30 8.84 -16.35
N GLU A 32 -15.42 8.28 -16.69
CA GLU A 32 -15.73 6.86 -16.79
C GLU A 32 -15.06 6.18 -18.00
N SER A 33 -13.80 6.49 -18.26
CA SER A 33 -13.14 5.87 -19.39
C SER A 33 -12.43 4.59 -18.97
N ARG A 34 -12.66 3.51 -19.70
CA ARG A 34 -11.88 2.28 -19.64
C ARG A 34 -10.37 2.56 -19.64
N THR A 35 -9.94 3.62 -20.31
CA THR A 35 -8.55 4.11 -20.32
C THR A 35 -8.09 4.52 -18.93
N ALA A 36 -8.90 5.23 -18.14
CA ALA A 36 -8.54 5.63 -16.79
C ALA A 36 -8.36 4.40 -15.88
N ILE A 37 -9.24 3.41 -15.95
CA ILE A 37 -9.12 2.15 -15.20
C ILE A 37 -7.83 1.42 -15.59
N ILE A 38 -7.53 1.31 -16.88
CA ILE A 38 -6.30 0.70 -17.39
C ILE A 38 -5.05 1.40 -16.83
N ASP A 39 -5.03 2.72 -16.79
CA ASP A 39 -3.88 3.48 -16.28
C ASP A 39 -3.74 3.33 -14.75
N LEU A 40 -4.85 3.27 -14.01
CA LEU A 40 -4.85 2.97 -12.58
C LEU A 40 -4.34 1.54 -12.30
N LEU A 41 -4.76 0.55 -13.09
CA LEU A 41 -4.27 -0.83 -12.96
C LEU A 41 -2.79 -0.97 -13.31
N LYS A 42 -2.28 -0.24 -14.31
CA LYS A 42 -0.83 -0.19 -14.59
C LYS A 42 -0.04 0.45 -13.45
N PHE A 43 -0.61 1.47 -12.81
CA PHE A 43 -0.02 2.03 -11.60
C PHE A 43 -0.01 1.01 -10.46
N ALA A 44 -1.14 0.32 -10.24
CA ALA A 44 -1.22 -0.75 -9.24
C ALA A 44 -0.17 -1.83 -9.47
N MET A 45 0.01 -2.34 -10.69
CA MET A 45 1.07 -3.30 -11.01
C MET A 45 2.46 -2.83 -10.56
N LYS A 46 2.76 -1.52 -10.70
CA LYS A 46 4.03 -0.97 -10.21
C LYS A 46 4.10 -0.98 -8.69
N SER A 47 3.01 -0.66 -8.02
CA SER A 47 2.91 -0.64 -6.57
C SER A 47 3.13 -2.04 -5.99
N GLU A 48 2.45 -3.05 -6.56
CA GLU A 48 2.56 -4.45 -6.14
C GLU A 48 3.97 -5.00 -6.28
N ILE A 49 4.61 -4.80 -7.44
CA ILE A 49 5.98 -5.31 -7.63
C ILE A 49 6.98 -4.58 -6.72
N GLU A 50 6.81 -3.28 -6.49
CA GLU A 50 7.64 -2.54 -5.54
C GLU A 50 7.45 -3.03 -4.10
N ALA A 51 6.22 -3.39 -3.69
CA ALA A 51 5.94 -3.97 -2.38
C ALA A 51 6.57 -5.35 -2.21
N SER A 52 6.42 -6.21 -3.21
CA SER A 52 7.05 -7.53 -3.23
C SER A 52 8.58 -7.43 -3.12
N GLU A 53 9.20 -6.55 -3.92
CA GLU A 53 10.66 -6.34 -3.91
C GLU A 53 11.17 -5.79 -2.57
N ILE A 54 10.45 -4.87 -1.92
CA ILE A 54 10.82 -4.35 -0.60
C ILE A 54 10.75 -5.42 0.47
N ALA A 55 9.69 -6.21 0.50
CA ALA A 55 9.57 -7.32 1.44
C ALA A 55 10.71 -8.33 1.25
N ALA A 56 11.03 -8.70 0.01
CA ALA A 56 12.16 -9.57 -0.33
C ALA A 56 13.51 -8.95 0.07
N PHE A 57 13.71 -7.65 -0.17
CA PHE A 57 14.95 -6.95 0.16
C PHE A 57 15.22 -6.90 1.67
N TRP A 58 14.17 -6.80 2.48
CA TRP A 58 14.31 -6.77 3.93
C TRP A 58 14.55 -8.16 4.56
N LEU A 59 14.12 -9.23 3.91
CA LEU A 59 14.22 -10.61 4.41
C LEU A 59 15.62 -10.98 4.94
N PRO A 60 16.71 -10.87 4.16
CA PRO A 60 18.03 -11.33 4.60
C PRO A 60 18.60 -10.51 5.76
N THR A 61 18.20 -9.25 5.89
CA THR A 61 18.76 -8.29 6.86
C THR A 61 17.86 -8.05 8.08
N THR A 62 16.72 -8.73 8.19
CA THR A 62 15.84 -8.70 9.38
C THR A 62 16.25 -9.85 10.30
N PRO A 63 16.68 -9.60 11.56
CA PRO A 63 17.14 -10.66 12.44
C PRO A 63 16.00 -11.49 13.05
N GLU A 64 14.81 -10.91 13.24
CA GLU A 64 13.68 -11.53 13.93
C GLU A 64 12.98 -12.52 12.99
N LEU A 65 12.99 -13.82 13.37
CA LEU A 65 12.44 -14.89 12.53
C LEU A 65 10.96 -14.73 12.24
N ASP A 66 10.18 -14.31 13.23
CA ASP A 66 8.74 -14.11 13.08
C ASP A 66 8.38 -12.89 12.21
N VAL A 67 9.29 -11.92 12.09
CA VAL A 67 9.17 -10.81 11.13
C VAL A 67 9.57 -11.28 9.73
N LYS A 68 10.65 -12.03 9.59
CA LYS A 68 11.04 -12.64 8.30
C LYS A 68 9.92 -13.44 7.66
N LEU A 69 9.25 -14.30 8.46
CA LEU A 69 8.16 -15.13 7.95
C LEU A 69 6.96 -14.31 7.48
N GLY A 70 6.64 -13.22 8.18
CA GLY A 70 5.60 -12.28 7.75
C GLY A 70 5.97 -11.56 6.45
N LEU A 71 7.21 -11.05 6.34
CA LEU A 71 7.72 -10.41 5.11
C LEU A 71 7.77 -11.39 3.93
N ALA A 72 8.10 -12.67 4.17
CA ALA A 72 8.10 -13.69 3.12
C ALA A 72 6.68 -13.94 2.59
N ARG A 73 5.68 -13.96 3.48
CA ARG A 73 4.27 -14.05 3.08
C ARG A 73 3.86 -12.83 2.28
N GLN A 74 4.10 -11.62 2.80
CA GLN A 74 3.78 -10.37 2.10
C GLN A 74 4.40 -10.34 0.70
N CYS A 75 5.68 -10.67 0.57
CA CYS A 75 6.34 -10.77 -0.75
C CYS A 75 5.57 -11.68 -1.73
N GLY A 76 5.07 -12.81 -1.26
CA GLY A 76 4.28 -13.74 -2.08
C GLY A 76 2.89 -13.23 -2.43
N ASP A 77 2.21 -12.59 -1.48
CA ASP A 77 0.88 -12.02 -1.67
C ASP A 77 0.94 -10.87 -2.71
N GLU A 78 1.90 -9.94 -2.60
CA GLU A 78 2.08 -8.85 -3.57
C GLU A 78 2.45 -9.33 -4.98
N ALA A 79 3.28 -10.37 -5.07
CA ALA A 79 3.57 -11.01 -6.35
C ALA A 79 2.31 -11.65 -6.98
N LYS A 80 1.44 -12.25 -6.17
CA LYS A 80 0.13 -12.78 -6.60
C LYS A 80 -0.77 -11.65 -7.09
N HIS A 81 -0.89 -10.53 -6.36
CA HIS A 81 -1.67 -9.36 -6.76
C HIS A 81 -1.19 -8.82 -8.12
N PHE A 82 0.14 -8.70 -8.31
CA PHE A 82 0.71 -8.29 -9.59
C PHE A 82 0.20 -9.15 -10.75
N TRP A 83 0.24 -10.48 -10.62
CA TRP A 83 -0.24 -11.40 -11.66
C TRP A 83 -1.73 -11.27 -11.92
N MET A 84 -2.52 -11.12 -10.88
CA MET A 84 -3.98 -10.96 -11.00
C MET A 84 -4.34 -9.66 -11.73
N ILE A 85 -3.65 -8.56 -11.44
CA ILE A 85 -3.84 -7.28 -12.13
C ILE A 85 -3.39 -7.37 -13.59
N GLN A 86 -2.29 -8.09 -13.89
CA GLN A 86 -1.85 -8.32 -15.25
C GLN A 86 -2.88 -9.11 -16.06
N ASP A 87 -3.46 -10.16 -15.48
CA ASP A 87 -4.53 -10.93 -16.12
C ASP A 87 -5.77 -10.06 -16.33
N ARG A 88 -6.13 -9.21 -15.37
CA ARG A 88 -7.23 -8.26 -15.52
C ARG A 88 -7.00 -7.25 -16.65
N LEU A 89 -5.79 -6.72 -16.81
CA LEU A 89 -5.43 -5.87 -17.95
C LEU A 89 -5.60 -6.60 -19.28
N LYS A 90 -5.23 -7.87 -19.36
CA LYS A 90 -5.42 -8.70 -20.55
C LYS A 90 -6.91 -8.86 -20.91
N GLU A 91 -7.79 -9.10 -19.93
CA GLU A 91 -9.24 -9.13 -20.13
C GLU A 91 -9.78 -7.79 -20.62
N LEU A 92 -9.19 -6.70 -20.17
CA LEU A 92 -9.47 -5.35 -20.66
C LEU A 92 -8.82 -5.05 -22.02
N GLY A 93 -8.25 -6.04 -22.71
CA GLY A 93 -7.66 -5.91 -24.04
C GLY A 93 -6.27 -5.27 -24.08
N VAL A 94 -5.56 -5.24 -22.94
CA VAL A 94 -4.19 -4.72 -22.84
C VAL A 94 -3.22 -5.87 -22.61
N ASP A 95 -2.33 -6.13 -23.56
CA ASP A 95 -1.22 -7.07 -23.35
C ASP A 95 -0.15 -6.41 -22.47
N ALA A 96 -0.14 -6.80 -21.20
CA ALA A 96 0.84 -6.37 -20.22
C ALA A 96 1.92 -7.44 -19.95
N SER A 97 2.00 -8.52 -20.73
CA SER A 97 2.92 -9.65 -20.50
C SER A 97 4.41 -9.25 -20.54
N ASN A 98 4.75 -8.23 -21.34
CA ASN A 98 6.10 -7.69 -21.46
C ASN A 98 6.27 -6.34 -20.75
N LEU A 99 5.27 -5.89 -20.00
CA LEU A 99 5.37 -4.64 -19.26
C LEU A 99 6.29 -4.82 -18.05
N ASN A 100 7.37 -4.05 -18.00
CA ASN A 100 8.18 -3.91 -16.79
C ASN A 100 7.82 -2.57 -16.11
N PRO A 101 6.99 -2.58 -15.06
CA PRO A 101 6.52 -1.34 -14.45
C PRO A 101 7.62 -0.50 -13.80
N VAL A 102 8.75 -1.12 -13.45
CA VAL A 102 9.92 -0.45 -12.84
C VAL A 102 11.04 -0.11 -13.82
N ALA A 103 10.82 -0.29 -15.13
CA ALA A 103 11.83 0.00 -16.17
C ALA A 103 12.33 1.46 -16.14
N HIS A 104 11.49 2.40 -15.71
CA HIS A 104 11.84 3.82 -15.60
C HIS A 104 12.22 4.24 -14.16
N GLY A 105 12.54 3.26 -13.33
CA GLY A 105 12.94 3.46 -11.93
C GLY A 105 11.78 3.30 -10.94
N HIS A 106 12.17 3.22 -9.69
CA HIS A 106 11.28 3.02 -8.57
C HIS A 106 10.69 4.35 -8.05
N SER A 107 9.55 4.22 -7.35
CA SER A 107 8.88 5.35 -6.70
C SER A 107 9.72 5.96 -5.56
N ARG A 108 9.38 7.18 -5.15
CA ARG A 108 10.01 7.83 -3.97
C ARG A 108 9.72 7.04 -2.69
N SER A 109 8.53 6.47 -2.59
CA SER A 109 8.15 5.61 -1.46
C SER A 109 9.05 4.37 -1.39
N TYR A 110 9.23 3.66 -2.51
CA TYR A 110 10.16 2.52 -2.56
C TYR A 110 11.58 2.90 -2.16
N GLN A 111 12.11 4.02 -2.69
CA GLN A 111 13.47 4.48 -2.37
C GLN A 111 13.63 4.78 -0.87
N TYR A 112 12.62 5.39 -0.26
CA TYR A 112 12.58 5.63 1.17
C TYR A 112 12.56 4.30 1.96
N LEU A 113 11.64 3.40 1.64
CA LEU A 113 11.53 2.09 2.31
C LEU A 113 12.85 1.30 2.20
N ARG A 114 13.47 1.32 1.04
CA ARG A 114 14.77 0.68 0.83
C ARG A 114 15.90 1.26 1.70
N SER A 115 15.82 2.50 2.08
CA SER A 115 16.81 3.17 2.94
C SER A 115 16.70 2.80 4.42
N LEU A 116 15.61 2.12 4.82
CA LEU A 116 15.39 1.73 6.21
C LEU A 116 16.21 0.48 6.59
N HIS A 117 16.91 0.56 7.73
CA HIS A 117 17.79 -0.51 8.20
C HIS A 117 17.27 -1.25 9.43
N GLY A 118 16.52 -0.58 10.30
CA GLY A 118 16.00 -1.17 11.54
C GLY A 118 14.67 -1.89 11.34
N THR A 119 14.46 -3.00 12.06
CA THR A 119 13.21 -3.77 11.99
C THR A 119 12.00 -2.94 12.37
N VAL A 120 12.11 -2.11 13.41
CA VAL A 120 11.01 -1.27 13.90
C VAL A 120 10.59 -0.24 12.84
N GLU A 121 11.54 0.44 12.20
CA GLU A 121 11.27 1.42 11.15
C GLU A 121 10.64 0.77 9.92
N ARG A 122 11.13 -0.42 9.53
CA ARG A 122 10.55 -1.21 8.42
C ARG A 122 9.11 -1.60 8.69
N LEU A 123 8.84 -2.13 9.88
CA LEU A 123 7.49 -2.50 10.31
C LEU A 123 6.55 -1.29 10.36
N ALA A 124 7.05 -0.16 10.83
CA ALA A 124 6.27 1.07 10.97
C ALA A 124 5.93 1.70 9.61
N ALA A 125 6.91 1.77 8.70
CA ALA A 125 6.73 2.37 7.39
C ALA A 125 5.97 1.47 6.39
N GLY A 126 6.33 0.19 6.31
CA GLY A 126 5.72 -0.80 5.41
C GLY A 126 4.42 -1.36 6.00
N PRO A 127 4.47 -2.52 6.67
CA PRO A 127 3.27 -3.23 7.08
C PRO A 127 2.28 -2.41 7.92
N PHE A 128 2.73 -1.46 8.72
CA PHE A 128 1.82 -0.67 9.55
C PHE A 128 1.23 0.53 8.82
N ALA A 129 2.05 1.45 8.31
CA ALA A 129 1.53 2.71 7.75
C ALA A 129 1.12 2.56 6.28
N ARG A 130 1.97 1.96 5.43
CA ARG A 130 1.69 1.82 4.01
C ARG A 130 0.47 0.96 3.76
N GLU A 131 0.32 -0.17 4.48
CA GLU A 131 -0.84 -1.05 4.32
C GLU A 131 -2.13 -0.43 4.88
N ALA A 132 -2.06 0.39 5.93
CA ALA A 132 -3.22 1.17 6.38
C ALA A 132 -3.70 2.15 5.30
N VAL A 133 -2.77 2.82 4.60
CA VAL A 133 -3.08 3.69 3.45
C VAL A 133 -3.65 2.88 2.30
N ALA A 134 -3.00 1.76 1.93
CA ALA A 134 -3.43 0.86 0.86
C ALA A 134 -4.85 0.37 1.09
N TYR A 135 -5.15 -0.11 2.30
CA TYR A 135 -6.49 -0.55 2.69
C TYR A 135 -7.56 0.55 2.48
N ARG A 136 -7.27 1.81 2.85
CA ARG A 136 -8.19 2.94 2.63
C ARG A 136 -8.38 3.26 1.16
N ARG A 137 -7.29 3.32 0.41
CA ARG A 137 -7.31 3.60 -1.02
C ARG A 137 -8.06 2.53 -1.79
N ASN A 138 -7.85 1.27 -1.46
CA ASN A 138 -8.54 0.15 -2.10
C ASN A 138 -10.06 0.20 -1.86
N ARG A 139 -10.51 0.60 -0.67
CA ARG A 139 -11.94 0.84 -0.43
C ARG A 139 -12.51 1.93 -1.34
N GLN A 140 -11.80 3.03 -1.53
CA GLN A 140 -12.21 4.11 -2.44
C GLN A 140 -12.19 3.64 -3.90
N PHE A 141 -11.16 2.87 -4.27
CA PHE A 141 -11.04 2.32 -5.62
C PHE A 141 -12.15 1.32 -5.93
N ILE A 142 -12.48 0.42 -5.01
CA ILE A 142 -13.61 -0.51 -5.13
C ILE A 142 -14.91 0.27 -5.33
N ALA A 143 -15.19 1.27 -4.50
CA ALA A 143 -16.40 2.09 -4.62
C ALA A 143 -16.46 2.85 -5.96
N TYR A 144 -15.33 3.35 -6.46
CA TYR A 144 -15.23 3.95 -7.80
C TYR A 144 -15.54 2.93 -8.90
N LEU A 145 -14.94 1.74 -8.84
CA LEU A 145 -15.18 0.67 -9.83
C LEU A 145 -16.63 0.23 -9.89
N GLU A 146 -17.30 0.08 -8.74
CA GLU A 146 -18.72 -0.22 -8.63
C GLU A 146 -19.58 0.90 -9.27
N GLN A 147 -19.21 2.15 -9.03
CA GLN A 147 -19.92 3.30 -9.59
C GLN A 147 -19.83 3.35 -11.13
N VAL A 148 -18.66 2.98 -11.70
CA VAL A 148 -18.46 2.97 -13.16
C VAL A 148 -18.84 1.65 -13.83
N GLY A 149 -19.28 0.65 -13.05
CA GLY A 149 -19.77 -0.63 -13.55
C GLY A 149 -18.69 -1.66 -13.87
N ASP A 150 -17.45 -1.48 -13.38
CA ASP A 150 -16.39 -2.50 -13.51
C ASP A 150 -16.40 -3.45 -12.30
N GLU A 151 -17.45 -4.27 -12.22
CA GLU A 151 -17.68 -5.20 -11.11
C GLU A 151 -16.61 -6.30 -11.02
N GLU A 152 -15.99 -6.67 -12.13
CA GLU A 152 -14.95 -7.70 -12.14
C GLU A 152 -13.66 -7.21 -11.47
N THR A 153 -13.22 -5.98 -11.77
CA THR A 153 -12.08 -5.36 -11.09
C THR A 153 -12.43 -5.07 -9.62
N ALA A 154 -13.65 -4.61 -9.34
CA ALA A 154 -14.11 -4.38 -7.96
C ALA A 154 -14.06 -5.68 -7.13
N ARG A 155 -14.48 -6.81 -7.70
CA ARG A 155 -14.44 -8.13 -7.06
C ARG A 155 -13.01 -8.60 -6.79
N LEU A 156 -12.11 -8.43 -7.76
CA LEU A 156 -10.68 -8.76 -7.58
C LEU A 156 -10.10 -8.07 -6.35
N TYR A 157 -10.34 -6.77 -6.22
CA TYR A 157 -9.85 -5.99 -5.08
C TYR A 157 -10.56 -6.37 -3.78
N ARG A 158 -11.89 -6.46 -3.79
CA ARG A 158 -12.71 -6.76 -2.59
C ARG A 158 -12.42 -8.14 -2.00
N ASP A 159 -12.33 -9.15 -2.86
CA ASP A 159 -12.31 -10.55 -2.44
C ASP A 159 -10.90 -11.11 -2.26
N THR A 160 -9.87 -10.44 -2.79
CA THR A 160 -8.48 -10.91 -2.73
C THR A 160 -7.52 -9.86 -2.18
N VAL A 161 -7.37 -8.72 -2.84
CA VAL A 161 -6.37 -7.72 -2.44
C VAL A 161 -6.68 -7.19 -1.04
N GLN A 162 -7.90 -6.75 -0.80
CA GLN A 162 -8.30 -6.11 0.45
C GLN A 162 -8.12 -6.98 1.71
N PRO A 163 -8.44 -8.29 1.72
CA PRO A 163 -8.15 -9.18 2.85
C PRO A 163 -6.67 -9.37 3.11
N ASP A 164 -5.83 -9.40 2.08
CA ASP A 164 -4.39 -9.54 2.23
C ASP A 164 -3.77 -8.25 2.79
N GLU A 165 -4.22 -7.04 2.35
CA GLU A 165 -3.80 -5.75 2.93
C GLU A 165 -4.17 -5.61 4.41
N ASP A 166 -5.38 -6.03 4.79
CA ASP A 166 -5.79 -6.06 6.20
C ASP A 166 -4.87 -6.97 7.03
N PHE A 167 -4.53 -8.14 6.49
CA PHE A 167 -3.58 -9.05 7.13
C PHE A 167 -2.19 -8.43 7.27
N HIS A 168 -1.67 -7.76 6.24
CA HIS A 168 -0.36 -7.10 6.27
C HIS A 168 -0.33 -5.97 7.31
N HIS A 169 -1.40 -5.16 7.37
CA HIS A 169 -1.52 -4.12 8.38
C HIS A 169 -1.56 -4.71 9.80
N LEU A 170 -2.40 -5.71 10.05
CA LEU A 170 -2.47 -6.39 11.35
C LEU A 170 -1.15 -7.08 11.73
N PHE A 171 -0.41 -7.59 10.76
CA PHE A 171 0.95 -8.08 10.99
C PHE A 171 1.85 -6.96 11.49
N GLY A 172 1.83 -5.78 10.85
CA GLY A 172 2.56 -4.59 11.27
C GLY A 172 2.22 -4.18 12.71
N VAL A 173 0.93 -4.09 13.03
CA VAL A 173 0.42 -3.80 14.39
C VAL A 173 1.04 -4.74 15.42
N ARG A 174 0.83 -6.05 15.26
CA ARG A 174 1.30 -7.06 16.23
C ARG A 174 2.81 -7.08 16.41
N LYS A 175 3.57 -6.82 15.33
CA LYS A 175 5.03 -6.80 15.41
C LYS A 175 5.57 -5.51 16.02
N LEU A 176 4.95 -4.37 15.77
CA LEU A 176 5.30 -3.13 16.45
C LEU A 176 4.98 -3.19 17.95
N GLU A 177 3.85 -3.77 18.37
CA GLU A 177 3.53 -4.00 19.78
C GLU A 177 4.65 -4.76 20.50
N LYS A 178 5.23 -5.75 19.83
CA LYS A 178 6.31 -6.56 20.37
C LYS A 178 7.68 -5.85 20.37
N TYR A 179 8.01 -5.10 19.31
CA TYR A 179 9.36 -4.61 19.08
C TYR A 179 9.56 -3.11 19.35
N ALA A 180 8.50 -2.30 19.35
CA ALA A 180 8.58 -0.87 19.68
C ALA A 180 8.38 -0.63 21.19
N ASN A 181 9.21 -1.25 22.03
CA ASN A 181 9.07 -1.30 23.48
C ASN A 181 10.05 -0.38 24.24
N THR A 182 10.85 0.44 23.53
CA THR A 182 11.70 1.46 24.11
C THR A 182 11.36 2.86 23.56
N PRO A 183 11.63 3.94 24.31
CA PRO A 183 11.38 5.30 23.83
C PRO A 183 12.05 5.59 22.48
N GLU A 184 13.28 5.12 22.28
CA GLU A 184 14.04 5.32 21.05
C GLU A 184 13.41 4.57 19.86
N ALA A 185 12.95 3.32 20.08
CA ALA A 185 12.26 2.54 19.06
C ALA A 185 10.92 3.20 18.69
N GLN A 186 10.18 3.70 19.68
CA GLN A 186 8.91 4.41 19.47
C GLN A 186 9.09 5.71 18.69
N THR A 187 10.17 6.46 18.96
CA THR A 187 10.51 7.67 18.20
C THR A 187 10.79 7.34 16.74
N ARG A 188 11.66 6.35 16.47
CA ARG A 188 11.97 5.91 15.10
C ARG A 188 10.74 5.37 14.35
N ALA A 189 9.88 4.62 15.03
CA ALA A 189 8.64 4.15 14.44
C ALA A 189 7.72 5.32 14.02
N ARG A 190 7.55 6.31 14.89
CA ARG A 190 6.73 7.50 14.62
C ARG A 190 7.26 8.31 13.44
N GLU A 191 8.58 8.54 13.40
CA GLU A 191 9.22 9.23 12.27
C GLU A 191 9.04 8.48 10.96
N ALA A 192 9.15 7.14 10.99
CA ALA A 192 8.95 6.31 9.83
C ALA A 192 7.50 6.35 9.32
N VAL A 193 6.51 6.30 10.21
CA VAL A 193 5.10 6.46 9.88
C VAL A 193 4.84 7.85 9.26
N GLN A 194 5.32 8.91 9.92
CA GLN A 194 5.12 10.27 9.43
C GLN A 194 5.66 10.43 8.01
N ARG A 195 6.90 9.94 7.76
CA ARG A 195 7.49 10.07 6.42
C ARG A 195 6.74 9.27 5.37
N THR A 196 6.22 8.11 5.72
CA THR A 196 5.38 7.30 4.81
C THR A 196 4.11 8.06 4.42
N LEU A 197 3.42 8.68 5.36
CA LEU A 197 2.21 9.46 5.11
C LEU A 197 2.49 10.72 4.27
N GLU A 198 3.62 11.42 4.50
CA GLU A 198 4.06 12.55 3.68
C GLU A 198 4.27 12.14 2.22
N LEU A 199 4.93 11.00 1.99
CA LEU A 199 5.16 10.48 0.64
C LEU A 199 3.85 10.06 -0.05
N ASP A 200 2.88 9.58 0.72
CA ASP A 200 1.54 9.28 0.23
C ASP A 200 0.78 10.54 -0.20
N ASP A 201 0.84 11.59 0.61
CA ASP A 201 0.26 12.90 0.27
C ASP A 201 0.88 13.49 -1.00
N GLU A 202 2.22 13.44 -1.13
CA GLU A 202 2.93 13.88 -2.34
C GLU A 202 2.45 13.12 -3.59
N LEU A 203 2.26 11.80 -3.47
CA LEU A 203 1.75 10.95 -4.55
C LEU A 203 0.31 11.35 -4.93
N ARG A 204 -0.55 11.53 -3.93
CA ARG A 204 -1.95 11.95 -4.12
C ARG A 204 -2.04 13.28 -4.87
N GLU A 205 -1.24 14.28 -4.51
CA GLU A 205 -1.21 15.56 -5.20
C GLU A 205 -0.84 15.42 -6.69
N VAL A 206 0.12 14.56 -7.01
CA VAL A 206 0.50 14.27 -8.40
C VAL A 206 -0.66 13.63 -9.18
N PHE A 207 -1.39 12.68 -8.57
CA PHE A 207 -2.53 12.04 -9.22
C PHE A 207 -3.70 13.00 -9.43
N VAL A 208 -4.06 13.77 -8.43
CA VAL A 208 -5.10 14.81 -8.56
C VAL A 208 -4.75 15.81 -9.66
N GLY A 209 -3.50 16.26 -9.71
CA GLY A 209 -3.05 17.20 -10.73
C GLY A 209 -3.01 16.64 -12.17
N ARG A 210 -2.75 15.34 -12.34
CA ARG A 210 -2.62 14.70 -13.66
C ARG A 210 -3.90 14.05 -14.16
N MET A 211 -4.62 13.37 -13.30
CA MET A 211 -5.75 12.52 -13.65
C MET A 211 -7.08 13.05 -13.12
N GLY A 212 -7.07 14.08 -12.28
CA GLY A 212 -8.28 14.61 -11.67
C GLY A 212 -9.00 13.65 -10.73
N THR A 213 -8.36 12.53 -10.36
CA THR A 213 -8.95 11.48 -9.51
C THR A 213 -8.10 11.23 -8.28
N ILE A 214 -8.78 10.83 -7.20
CA ILE A 214 -8.18 10.34 -5.96
C ILE A 214 -8.41 8.85 -5.73
N ALA A 215 -9.20 8.20 -6.62
CA ALA A 215 -9.46 6.76 -6.55
C ALA A 215 -8.22 5.97 -7.01
N ILE A 216 -7.10 6.18 -6.31
CA ILE A 216 -5.82 5.54 -6.61
C ILE A 216 -5.80 4.20 -5.90
N PRO A 217 -5.58 3.07 -6.61
CA PRO A 217 -5.40 1.78 -5.95
C PRO A 217 -4.21 1.83 -5.01
N GLY A 218 -4.35 1.18 -3.88
CA GLY A 218 -3.29 1.00 -2.89
C GLY A 218 -2.50 -0.28 -3.14
N CYS A 219 -1.38 -0.30 -2.63
CA CYS A 219 -0.46 -1.31 -2.14
C CYS A 219 0.81 -0.64 -1.67
#